data_962b3485c5d4e6a7595c152de936ed53
#
_entry.id   962b3485c5d4e6a7595c152de936ed53
#
_cell.length_a   1.000
_cell.length_b   1.000
_cell.length_c   1.000
_cell.angle_alpha   90.00
_cell.angle_beta   90.00
_cell.angle_gamma   90.00
#
_symmetry.space_group_name_H-M   'P 1'
#
loop_
_entity.id
_entity.type
_entity.pdbx_description
1 polymer ?
#
loop_
_entity_poly.entity_id
_entity_poly.type
_entity_poly.pdbx_seq_one_letter_code
_entity_poly.pdbx_strand_id
1 'polypeptide(L)'
;MTRYLQPREPGLTSEELVRRARALRATLRERQDETERLTHPPAASHEDFLAAGFYRTVQPRRFGGYEFSLRTFAEVIVEIARGCPSTGWNLCLASGHAVTLATHFEEAAQRELFGPDGDFRAPLPVAPTGVCTRSGDGWIVNGRWDYASGITVATHFMAGTLVDDGGGGPPGQGIVCVADGWRALDNWGTQLGLRGSGSDSVVVEDVKIPDGHLARVDMRNLDLAEGTPGGRLHGNPLYAGQTISFFNCELVPIIVGCAWAALDEYERILTTKQTQIPPFRPRRDVAEHQRTFGLVWALADAAQRILLSCCDDYEAYARRGLQGGEPFSLKEDQRLSVTLREAGQMAARAVEMVASASGSSALADGERMQRYLRDVALYKTHINAQHGFHATNLGAVLLGAEVTA
;
A
#
# COMPACT_ATOMS: atom_id res chain seq x y z
N MET A 1 19.25 -28.27 12.60
CA MET A 1 18.25 -27.86 11.58
C MET A 1 17.36 -26.79 12.19
N THR A 2 17.43 -25.57 11.70
CA THR A 2 16.59 -24.47 12.17
C THR A 2 15.17 -24.69 11.68
N ARG A 3 14.22 -24.84 12.60
CA ARG A 3 12.82 -25.10 12.27
C ARG A 3 12.19 -23.82 11.74
N TYR A 4 11.69 -23.81 10.50
CA TYR A 4 10.90 -22.72 9.97
C TYR A 4 9.54 -22.63 10.67
N LEU A 5 8.98 -21.41 10.72
CA LEU A 5 7.66 -21.19 11.28
C LEU A 5 6.57 -21.79 10.37
N GLN A 6 5.42 -22.03 10.95
CA GLN A 6 4.21 -22.40 10.21
C GLN A 6 3.20 -21.26 10.33
N PRO A 7 2.35 -21.03 9.32
CA PRO A 7 1.23 -20.11 9.44
C PRO A 7 0.38 -20.46 10.66
N ARG A 8 -0.15 -19.46 11.35
CA ARG A 8 -1.04 -19.67 12.51
C ARG A 8 -2.28 -20.49 12.17
N GLU A 9 -2.75 -20.38 10.95
CA GLU A 9 -3.90 -21.09 10.36
C GLU A 9 -3.48 -21.75 9.04
N PRO A 10 -2.84 -22.93 9.07
CA PRO A 10 -2.30 -23.55 7.85
C PRO A 10 -3.33 -23.87 6.76
N GLY A 11 -4.62 -24.02 7.15
CA GLY A 11 -5.73 -24.31 6.23
C GLY A 11 -6.47 -23.06 5.72
N LEU A 12 -6.03 -21.85 6.07
CA LEU A 12 -6.65 -20.62 5.57
C LEU A 12 -6.48 -20.53 4.05
N THR A 13 -7.58 -20.22 3.34
CA THR A 13 -7.55 -19.99 1.88
C THR A 13 -7.65 -18.51 1.56
N SER A 14 -7.26 -18.14 0.34
CA SER A 14 -7.37 -16.78 -0.17
C SER A 14 -8.81 -16.28 -0.18
N GLU A 15 -9.76 -17.13 -0.59
CA GLU A 15 -11.18 -16.81 -0.64
C GLU A 15 -11.74 -16.52 0.76
N GLU A 16 -11.33 -17.34 1.75
CA GLU A 16 -11.74 -17.13 3.13
C GLU A 16 -11.17 -15.84 3.70
N LEU A 17 -9.91 -15.51 3.39
CA LEU A 17 -9.29 -14.26 3.83
C LEU A 17 -10.04 -13.03 3.26
N VAL A 18 -10.35 -13.04 1.96
CA VAL A 18 -11.15 -11.98 1.32
C VAL A 18 -12.57 -11.92 1.91
N ARG A 19 -13.18 -13.06 2.21
CA ARG A 19 -14.49 -13.11 2.88
C ARG A 19 -14.46 -12.46 4.26
N ARG A 20 -13.39 -12.70 5.05
CA ARG A 20 -13.17 -12.04 6.36
C ARG A 20 -13.07 -10.53 6.20
N ALA A 21 -12.30 -10.04 5.22
CA ALA A 21 -12.18 -8.61 4.93
C ALA A 21 -13.54 -7.98 4.56
N ARG A 22 -14.32 -8.67 3.72
CA ARG A 22 -15.68 -8.25 3.35
C ARG A 22 -16.61 -8.17 4.55
N ALA A 23 -16.52 -9.09 5.49
CA ALA A 23 -17.36 -9.11 6.70
C ALA A 23 -17.09 -7.91 7.61
N LEU A 24 -15.87 -7.36 7.61
CA LEU A 24 -15.51 -6.19 8.44
C LEU A 24 -15.95 -4.84 7.86
N ARG A 25 -16.41 -4.76 6.59
CA ARG A 25 -16.78 -3.48 5.94
C ARG A 25 -17.73 -2.62 6.78
N ALA A 26 -18.81 -3.21 7.30
CA ALA A 26 -19.82 -2.48 8.07
C ALA A 26 -19.22 -1.90 9.36
N THR A 27 -18.51 -2.74 10.11
CA THR A 27 -17.83 -2.34 11.36
C THR A 27 -16.81 -1.22 11.12
N LEU A 28 -15.98 -1.34 10.07
CA LEU A 28 -15.01 -0.30 9.74
C LEU A 28 -15.68 1.01 9.29
N ARG A 29 -16.80 0.91 8.58
CA ARG A 29 -17.60 2.09 8.19
C ARG A 29 -18.17 2.82 9.40
N GLU A 30 -18.59 2.12 10.42
CA GLU A 30 -19.07 2.71 11.68
C GLU A 30 -17.95 3.35 12.48
N ARG A 31 -16.74 2.81 12.41
CA ARG A 31 -15.56 3.32 13.12
C ARG A 31 -14.86 4.51 12.43
N GLN A 32 -15.32 4.97 11.24
CA GLN A 32 -14.63 6.04 10.48
C GLN A 32 -14.45 7.34 11.27
N ASP A 33 -15.46 7.76 12.02
CA ASP A 33 -15.42 9.01 12.82
C ASP A 33 -14.41 8.89 13.97
N GLU A 34 -14.37 7.73 14.62
CA GLU A 34 -13.38 7.44 15.65
C GLU A 34 -11.96 7.39 15.06
N THR A 35 -11.78 6.71 13.92
CA THR A 35 -10.52 6.62 13.20
C THR A 35 -9.97 8.02 12.84
N GLU A 36 -10.81 8.91 12.33
CA GLU A 36 -10.38 10.27 12.01
C GLU A 36 -10.05 11.08 13.28
N ARG A 37 -10.83 10.95 14.33
CA ARG A 37 -10.61 11.64 15.62
C ARG A 37 -9.31 11.17 16.31
N LEU A 38 -9.01 9.87 16.24
CA LEU A 38 -7.79 9.29 16.81
C LEU A 38 -6.56 9.54 15.94
N THR A 39 -6.74 9.97 14.68
CA THR A 39 -5.70 10.09 13.64
C THR A 39 -5.09 8.76 13.17
N HIS A 40 -5.59 7.64 13.70
CA HIS A 40 -5.19 6.26 13.35
C HIS A 40 -6.35 5.30 13.61
N PRO A 41 -6.30 4.05 13.07
CA PRO A 41 -7.31 3.05 13.37
C PRO A 41 -7.38 2.74 14.88
N PRO A 42 -8.58 2.59 15.46
CA PRO A 42 -8.73 2.22 16.86
C PRO A 42 -8.16 0.83 17.14
N ALA A 43 -7.76 0.58 18.39
CA ALA A 43 -7.18 -0.71 18.83
C ALA A 43 -8.06 -1.91 18.45
N ALA A 44 -9.38 -1.78 18.54
CA ALA A 44 -10.31 -2.83 18.13
C ALA A 44 -10.16 -3.23 16.65
N SER A 45 -9.82 -2.28 15.74
CA SER A 45 -9.57 -2.61 14.33
C SER A 45 -8.25 -3.35 14.15
N HIS A 46 -7.24 -2.99 14.94
CA HIS A 46 -5.96 -3.71 14.95
C HIS A 46 -6.13 -5.16 15.43
N GLU A 47 -6.90 -5.37 16.51
CA GLU A 47 -7.23 -6.71 17.04
C GLU A 47 -8.01 -7.56 16.02
N ASP A 48 -9.01 -6.96 15.34
CA ASP A 48 -9.75 -7.63 14.26
C ASP A 48 -8.80 -8.09 13.15
N PHE A 49 -7.80 -7.29 12.77
CA PHE A 49 -6.82 -7.62 11.72
C PHE A 49 -5.83 -8.69 12.15
N LEU A 50 -5.40 -8.69 13.40
CA LEU A 50 -4.57 -9.76 13.96
C LEU A 50 -5.34 -11.09 13.98
N ALA A 51 -6.60 -11.07 14.45
CA ALA A 51 -7.46 -12.25 14.50
C ALA A 51 -7.78 -12.79 13.10
N ALA A 52 -8.00 -11.90 12.11
CA ALA A 52 -8.28 -12.29 10.73
C ALA A 52 -7.03 -12.79 9.96
N GLY A 53 -5.82 -12.49 10.44
CA GLY A 53 -4.56 -12.88 9.79
C GLY A 53 -4.09 -11.94 8.69
N PHE A 54 -4.66 -10.73 8.55
CA PHE A 54 -4.38 -9.83 7.43
C PHE A 54 -2.94 -9.35 7.36
N TYR A 55 -2.27 -9.13 8.48
CA TYR A 55 -0.87 -8.70 8.48
C TYR A 55 0.10 -9.73 7.89
N ARG A 56 -0.34 -10.99 7.77
CA ARG A 56 0.48 -12.11 7.29
C ARG A 56 0.15 -12.54 5.87
N THR A 57 -0.70 -11.79 5.15
CA THR A 57 -1.22 -12.14 3.82
C THR A 57 -0.09 -12.44 2.84
N VAL A 58 0.87 -11.54 2.72
CA VAL A 58 1.99 -11.59 1.76
C VAL A 58 3.34 -11.91 2.40
N GLN A 59 3.38 -12.17 3.69
CA GLN A 59 4.59 -12.59 4.39
C GLN A 59 4.97 -14.01 3.98
N PRO A 60 6.28 -14.33 3.85
CA PRO A 60 6.73 -15.66 3.44
C PRO A 60 6.25 -16.77 4.39
N ARG A 61 5.79 -17.87 3.82
CA ARG A 61 5.32 -19.05 4.56
C ARG A 61 6.37 -19.58 5.52
N ARG A 62 7.63 -19.57 5.11
CA ARG A 62 8.81 -19.97 5.87
C ARG A 62 8.97 -19.20 7.19
N PHE A 63 8.43 -17.99 7.26
CA PHE A 63 8.43 -17.11 8.42
C PHE A 63 7.03 -16.91 9.02
N GLY A 64 6.12 -17.88 8.85
CA GLY A 64 4.80 -17.89 9.47
C GLY A 64 3.72 -17.08 8.75
N GLY A 65 3.99 -16.61 7.54
CA GLY A 65 3.03 -15.93 6.68
C GLY A 65 2.18 -16.90 5.86
N TYR A 66 1.15 -16.39 5.20
CA TYR A 66 0.30 -17.18 4.31
C TYR A 66 0.86 -17.25 2.88
N GLU A 67 1.67 -16.28 2.49
CA GLU A 67 2.32 -16.22 1.17
C GLU A 67 1.28 -16.26 0.02
N PHE A 68 0.15 -15.58 0.24
CA PHE A 68 -0.88 -15.43 -0.78
C PHE A 68 -0.44 -14.47 -1.88
N SER A 69 -1.10 -14.59 -3.05
CA SER A 69 -0.78 -13.77 -4.21
C SER A 69 -0.99 -12.27 -3.97
N LEU A 70 -0.32 -11.45 -4.77
CA LEU A 70 -0.51 -10.01 -4.80
C LEU A 70 -1.97 -9.63 -5.12
N ARG A 71 -2.64 -10.42 -5.98
CA ARG A 71 -4.08 -10.29 -6.24
C ARG A 71 -4.89 -10.45 -4.96
N THR A 72 -4.66 -11.50 -4.17
CA THR A 72 -5.38 -11.72 -2.90
C THR A 72 -5.16 -10.57 -1.94
N PHE A 73 -3.92 -10.07 -1.84
CA PHE A 73 -3.60 -8.90 -1.02
C PHE A 73 -4.40 -7.67 -1.47
N ALA A 74 -4.39 -7.37 -2.77
CA ALA A 74 -5.15 -6.26 -3.34
C ALA A 74 -6.67 -6.38 -3.05
N GLU A 75 -7.24 -7.57 -3.20
CA GLU A 75 -8.66 -7.84 -2.90
C GLU A 75 -8.98 -7.60 -1.42
N VAL A 76 -8.12 -8.05 -0.49
CA VAL A 76 -8.28 -7.76 0.95
C VAL A 76 -8.25 -6.25 1.20
N ILE A 77 -7.28 -5.53 0.65
CA ILE A 77 -7.15 -4.09 0.86
C ILE A 77 -8.33 -3.31 0.26
N VAL A 78 -8.83 -3.70 -0.92
CA VAL A 78 -10.05 -3.10 -1.51
C VAL A 78 -11.24 -3.24 -0.55
N GLU A 79 -11.44 -4.42 0.04
CA GLU A 79 -12.54 -4.68 0.96
C GLU A 79 -12.44 -3.85 2.26
N ILE A 80 -11.24 -3.76 2.84
CA ILE A 80 -10.99 -2.97 4.06
C ILE A 80 -11.15 -1.48 3.76
N ALA A 81 -10.59 -0.99 2.65
CA ALA A 81 -10.70 0.42 2.25
C ALA A 81 -12.14 0.81 1.87
N ARG A 82 -12.97 -0.13 1.35
CA ARG A 82 -14.41 0.07 1.16
C ARG A 82 -15.15 0.26 2.49
N GLY A 83 -14.64 -0.29 3.58
CA GLY A 83 -15.10 0.02 4.94
C GLY A 83 -14.60 1.37 5.42
N CYS A 84 -13.28 1.61 5.34
CA CYS A 84 -12.62 2.87 5.75
C CYS A 84 -11.30 3.05 4.98
N PRO A 85 -11.18 4.04 4.07
CA PRO A 85 -9.96 4.26 3.29
C PRO A 85 -8.71 4.49 4.15
N SER A 86 -8.81 5.30 5.20
CA SER A 86 -7.69 5.54 6.14
C SER A 86 -7.22 4.27 6.84
N THR A 87 -8.15 3.41 7.26
CA THR A 87 -7.83 2.12 7.88
C THR A 87 -7.22 1.15 6.85
N GLY A 88 -7.73 1.15 5.60
CA GLY A 88 -7.14 0.41 4.49
C GLY A 88 -5.71 0.84 4.18
N TRP A 89 -5.44 2.15 4.22
CA TRP A 89 -4.10 2.71 4.06
C TRP A 89 -3.13 2.22 5.13
N ASN A 90 -3.55 2.29 6.40
CA ASN A 90 -2.74 1.82 7.53
C ASN A 90 -2.41 0.33 7.43
N LEU A 91 -3.43 -0.54 7.23
CA LEU A 91 -3.23 -1.98 7.09
C LEU A 91 -2.31 -2.32 5.91
N CYS A 92 -2.57 -1.71 4.75
CA CYS A 92 -1.83 -1.99 3.52
C CYS A 92 -0.33 -1.76 3.72
N LEU A 93 0.03 -0.56 4.20
CA LEU A 93 1.43 -0.16 4.32
C LEU A 93 2.13 -0.76 5.55
N ALA A 94 1.39 -1.17 6.58
CA ALA A 94 1.96 -1.92 7.68
C ALA A 94 2.30 -3.38 7.30
N SER A 95 1.53 -4.00 6.38
CA SER A 95 1.65 -5.43 6.06
C SER A 95 2.35 -5.71 4.73
N GLY A 96 2.19 -4.85 3.71
CA GLY A 96 2.74 -5.08 2.38
C GLY A 96 4.26 -5.06 2.34
N HIS A 97 4.89 -4.24 3.17
CA HIS A 97 6.36 -4.13 3.21
C HIS A 97 7.09 -5.40 3.70
N ALA A 98 6.36 -6.41 4.19
CA ALA A 98 6.90 -7.77 4.36
C ALA A 98 7.43 -8.35 3.03
N VAL A 99 6.83 -7.96 1.88
CA VAL A 99 7.35 -8.32 0.54
C VAL A 99 8.69 -7.64 0.29
N THR A 100 8.83 -6.35 0.62
CA THR A 100 10.09 -5.62 0.43
C THR A 100 11.21 -6.21 1.27
N LEU A 101 10.93 -6.53 2.56
CA LEU A 101 11.89 -7.24 3.42
C LEU A 101 12.28 -8.59 2.80
N ALA A 102 11.30 -9.40 2.42
CA ALA A 102 11.53 -10.72 1.87
C ALA A 102 12.25 -10.69 0.51
N THR A 103 12.06 -9.63 -0.29
CA THR A 103 12.67 -9.47 -1.61
C THR A 103 14.14 -9.12 -1.53
N HIS A 104 14.51 -8.16 -0.67
CA HIS A 104 15.81 -7.48 -0.75
C HIS A 104 16.80 -7.89 0.33
N PHE A 105 16.37 -8.54 1.41
CA PHE A 105 17.26 -8.91 2.51
C PHE A 105 17.67 -10.38 2.41
N GLU A 106 18.90 -10.69 2.84
CA GLU A 106 19.41 -12.06 2.87
C GLU A 106 18.73 -12.90 3.96
N GLU A 107 18.77 -14.24 3.84
CA GLU A 107 18.06 -15.17 4.74
C GLU A 107 18.35 -14.91 6.24
N ALA A 108 19.60 -14.62 6.59
CA ALA A 108 19.98 -14.37 8.00
C ALA A 108 19.22 -13.17 8.57
N ALA A 109 19.19 -12.05 7.85
CA ALA A 109 18.46 -10.86 8.25
C ALA A 109 16.93 -11.08 8.25
N GLN A 110 16.40 -11.76 7.24
CA GLN A 110 14.98 -12.12 7.24
C GLN A 110 14.59 -12.93 8.47
N ARG A 111 15.42 -13.89 8.88
CA ARG A 111 15.17 -14.72 10.05
C ARG A 111 15.15 -13.90 11.35
N GLU A 112 16.06 -12.96 11.48
CA GLU A 112 16.12 -12.05 12.64
C GLU A 112 14.92 -11.12 12.68
N LEU A 113 14.62 -10.48 11.55
CA LEU A 113 13.60 -9.43 11.44
C LEU A 113 12.17 -9.98 11.47
N PHE A 114 11.88 -11.14 10.85
CA PHE A 114 10.60 -11.79 11.06
C PHE A 114 10.44 -12.38 12.46
N GLY A 115 11.57 -12.62 13.15
CA GLY A 115 11.60 -13.06 14.54
C GLY A 115 11.01 -14.44 14.80
N PRO A 116 10.95 -14.85 16.06
CA PRO A 116 10.51 -16.19 16.46
C PRO A 116 9.01 -16.43 16.24
N ASP A 117 8.19 -15.38 16.20
CA ASP A 117 6.74 -15.46 16.09
C ASP A 117 6.23 -15.07 14.69
N GLY A 118 7.10 -14.62 13.80
CA GLY A 118 6.74 -14.10 12.49
C GLY A 118 5.81 -12.89 12.57
N ASP A 119 5.97 -12.03 13.58
CA ASP A 119 5.17 -10.84 13.77
C ASP A 119 5.90 -9.62 13.20
N PHE A 120 5.70 -9.36 11.93
CA PHE A 120 6.33 -8.26 11.22
C PHE A 120 5.31 -7.30 10.62
N ARG A 121 5.41 -6.04 11.01
CA ARG A 121 4.66 -4.91 10.46
C ARG A 121 5.60 -3.71 10.43
N ALA A 122 5.76 -3.09 9.27
CA ALA A 122 6.67 -1.96 9.13
C ALA A 122 6.16 -0.95 8.09
N PRO A 123 6.20 0.36 8.36
CA PRO A 123 6.12 1.38 7.32
C PRO A 123 7.37 1.33 6.45
N LEU A 124 7.31 2.00 5.28
CA LEU A 124 8.48 2.23 4.43
C LEU A 124 8.36 3.58 3.71
N PRO A 125 8.64 4.71 4.37
CA PRO A 125 8.87 5.96 3.65
C PRO A 125 10.09 5.80 2.73
N VAL A 126 9.87 5.93 1.42
CA VAL A 126 10.89 5.62 0.40
C VAL A 126 11.89 6.74 0.15
N ALA A 127 11.57 7.99 0.56
CA ALA A 127 12.47 9.12 0.42
C ALA A 127 13.72 8.92 1.31
N PRO A 128 14.94 8.97 0.76
CA PRO A 128 16.16 8.71 1.53
C PRO A 128 16.58 9.97 2.33
N THR A 129 15.78 10.35 3.31
CA THR A 129 15.99 11.56 4.13
C THR A 129 16.88 11.33 5.35
N GLY A 130 17.26 10.07 5.62
CA GLY A 130 18.22 9.69 6.64
C GLY A 130 19.50 9.09 6.04
N VAL A 131 20.46 8.79 6.90
CA VAL A 131 21.74 8.23 6.53
C VAL A 131 22.12 7.03 7.41
N CYS A 132 22.65 5.98 6.77
CA CYS A 132 23.36 4.89 7.42
C CYS A 132 24.86 5.10 7.23
N THR A 133 25.59 5.35 8.32
CA THR A 133 27.04 5.52 8.30
C THR A 133 27.73 4.25 8.79
N ARG A 134 28.78 3.80 8.10
CA ARG A 134 29.53 2.60 8.47
C ARG A 134 30.13 2.71 9.88
N SER A 135 29.96 1.69 10.72
CA SER A 135 30.48 1.64 12.08
C SER A 135 30.86 0.21 12.47
N GLY A 136 32.12 -0.13 12.37
CA GLY A 136 32.62 -1.48 12.64
C GLY A 136 32.01 -2.49 11.66
N ASP A 137 31.37 -3.53 12.20
CA ASP A 137 30.70 -4.61 11.47
C ASP A 137 29.22 -4.34 11.14
N GLY A 138 28.74 -3.12 11.45
CA GLY A 138 27.38 -2.71 11.21
C GLY A 138 27.27 -1.24 10.78
N TRP A 139 26.13 -0.64 11.08
CA TRP A 139 25.77 0.72 10.68
C TRP A 139 25.22 1.53 11.85
N ILE A 140 25.41 2.85 11.81
CA ILE A 140 24.69 3.81 12.66
C ILE A 140 23.67 4.51 11.78
N VAL A 141 22.40 4.47 12.21
CA VAL A 141 21.27 5.07 11.52
C VAL A 141 20.90 6.38 12.17
N ASN A 142 20.81 7.43 11.37
CA ASN A 142 20.35 8.75 11.79
C ASN A 142 19.39 9.32 10.74
N GLY A 143 18.28 9.89 11.19
CA GLY A 143 17.39 10.60 10.29
C GLY A 143 16.01 10.85 10.84
N ARG A 144 15.25 11.60 10.04
CA ARG A 144 13.82 11.82 10.19
C ARG A 144 13.14 11.49 8.87
N TRP A 145 12.10 10.70 8.97
CA TRP A 145 11.25 10.32 7.84
C TRP A 145 9.82 10.71 8.13
N ASP A 146 9.22 11.45 7.22
CA ASP A 146 7.81 11.80 7.28
C ASP A 146 6.97 10.76 6.52
N TYR A 147 5.66 10.71 6.79
CA TYR A 147 4.73 9.79 6.13
C TYR A 147 5.02 8.31 6.35
N ALA A 148 5.39 7.92 7.58
CA ALA A 148 5.60 6.52 7.96
C ALA A 148 4.25 5.80 8.19
N SER A 149 3.51 5.58 7.10
CA SER A 149 2.17 4.99 7.14
C SER A 149 2.18 3.56 7.69
N GLY A 150 1.33 3.30 8.68
CA GLY A 150 1.30 2.01 9.39
C GLY A 150 2.17 1.98 10.65
N ILE A 151 2.87 3.07 11.00
CA ILE A 151 3.76 3.13 12.17
C ILE A 151 3.01 2.88 13.49
N THR A 152 1.74 3.24 13.58
CA THR A 152 0.93 3.10 14.81
C THR A 152 0.70 1.65 15.23
N VAL A 153 0.90 0.69 14.34
CA VAL A 153 0.79 -0.75 14.60
C VAL A 153 2.09 -1.51 14.29
N ALA A 154 3.17 -0.77 14.00
CA ALA A 154 4.43 -1.34 13.56
C ALA A 154 5.17 -2.06 14.68
N THR A 155 5.88 -3.12 14.29
CA THR A 155 6.86 -3.83 15.11
C THR A 155 8.29 -3.44 14.75
N HIS A 156 8.49 -2.93 13.52
CA HIS A 156 9.76 -2.51 12.96
C HIS A 156 9.58 -1.20 12.20
N PHE A 157 10.66 -0.50 11.98
CA PHE A 157 10.71 0.66 11.11
C PHE A 157 11.61 0.38 9.91
N MET A 158 11.04 0.43 8.70
CA MET A 158 11.80 0.39 7.46
C MET A 158 11.77 1.76 6.79
N ALA A 159 12.87 2.12 6.11
CA ALA A 159 12.95 3.37 5.35
C ALA A 159 13.96 3.31 4.22
N GLY A 160 13.74 4.10 3.17
CA GLY A 160 14.79 4.48 2.22
C GLY A 160 15.85 5.32 2.91
N THR A 161 17.13 5.07 2.64
CA THR A 161 18.24 5.75 3.30
C THR A 161 19.39 6.01 2.34
N LEU A 162 20.19 7.05 2.64
CA LEU A 162 21.53 7.20 2.07
C LEU A 162 22.50 6.29 2.80
N VAL A 163 23.50 5.76 2.08
CA VAL A 163 24.49 4.84 2.61
C VAL A 163 25.87 5.44 2.45
N ASP A 164 26.51 5.79 3.58
CA ASP A 164 27.86 6.32 3.66
C ASP A 164 28.83 5.25 4.18
N ASP A 165 29.65 4.73 3.28
CA ASP A 165 30.68 3.73 3.58
C ASP A 165 31.93 4.30 4.26
N GLY A 166 32.02 5.63 4.43
CA GLY A 166 33.22 6.30 4.95
C GLY A 166 34.36 6.42 3.96
N GLY A 167 34.17 6.04 2.68
CA GLY A 167 35.19 6.09 1.62
C GLY A 167 35.34 7.43 0.92
N GLY A 168 34.60 8.48 1.32
CA GLY A 168 34.66 9.82 0.76
C GLY A 168 34.03 9.97 -0.64
N GLY A 169 33.37 8.93 -1.18
CA GLY A 169 32.57 8.98 -2.39
C GLY A 169 31.14 9.50 -2.15
N PRO A 170 30.34 9.69 -3.21
CA PRO A 170 28.93 10.02 -3.05
C PRO A 170 28.20 8.87 -2.34
N PRO A 171 27.25 9.17 -1.42
CA PRO A 171 26.52 8.14 -0.71
C PRO A 171 25.68 7.29 -1.68
N GLY A 172 25.66 5.98 -1.45
CA GLY A 172 24.75 5.05 -2.12
C GLY A 172 23.32 5.17 -1.60
N GLN A 173 22.43 4.31 -2.10
CA GLN A 173 21.06 4.19 -1.61
C GLN A 173 20.80 2.79 -1.06
N GLY A 174 19.87 2.68 -0.14
CA GLY A 174 19.47 1.40 0.44
C GLY A 174 18.12 1.48 1.16
N ILE A 175 17.69 0.33 1.64
CA ILE A 175 16.56 0.16 2.54
C ILE A 175 17.11 -0.31 3.87
N VAL A 176 16.86 0.45 4.93
CA VAL A 176 17.18 0.08 6.29
C VAL A 176 15.97 -0.53 6.98
N CYS A 177 16.20 -1.54 7.84
CA CYS A 177 15.18 -2.05 8.77
C CYS A 177 15.72 -1.97 10.20
N VAL A 178 15.01 -1.21 11.02
CA VAL A 178 15.34 -0.94 12.44
C VAL A 178 14.31 -1.64 13.31
N ALA A 179 14.76 -2.61 14.10
CA ALA A 179 13.87 -3.38 14.98
C ALA A 179 13.48 -2.60 16.25
N ASP A 180 14.37 -1.74 16.75
CA ASP A 180 14.18 -0.98 17.99
C ASP A 180 14.96 0.36 17.92
N GLY A 181 14.65 1.29 18.83
CA GLY A 181 15.34 2.58 18.90
C GLY A 181 14.79 3.67 17.97
N TRP A 182 13.65 3.46 17.33
CA TRP A 182 12.93 4.49 16.59
C TRP A 182 11.81 5.11 17.43
N ARG A 183 11.41 6.35 17.10
CA ARG A 183 10.35 7.07 17.79
C ARG A 183 9.40 7.76 16.81
N ALA A 184 8.11 7.41 16.87
CA ALA A 184 7.05 8.13 16.17
C ALA A 184 6.74 9.46 16.89
N LEU A 185 6.38 10.49 16.10
CA LEU A 185 6.20 11.86 16.61
C LEU A 185 4.75 12.22 16.96
N ASP A 186 3.78 11.34 16.69
CA ASP A 186 2.34 11.59 16.90
C ASP A 186 1.89 12.95 16.32
N ASN A 187 2.20 13.16 15.05
CA ASN A 187 2.00 14.43 14.36
C ASN A 187 1.13 14.35 13.10
N TRP A 188 0.41 13.23 12.91
CA TRP A 188 -0.55 13.05 11.82
C TRP A 188 -1.91 13.70 12.14
N GLY A 189 -2.78 13.85 11.13
CA GLY A 189 -4.19 14.24 11.31
C GLY A 189 -4.55 15.65 10.84
N THR A 190 -3.56 16.51 10.53
CA THR A 190 -3.80 17.88 10.05
C THR A 190 -3.91 17.99 8.52
N GLN A 191 -3.64 16.91 7.80
CA GLN A 191 -3.70 16.85 6.34
C GLN A 191 -5.14 16.96 5.82
N LEU A 192 -5.28 17.27 4.53
CA LEU A 192 -6.60 17.42 3.90
C LEU A 192 -7.43 16.14 4.02
N GLY A 193 -6.86 14.97 3.74
CA GLY A 193 -7.53 13.66 3.75
C GLY A 193 -6.68 12.59 4.43
N LEU A 194 -7.14 11.32 4.44
CA LEU A 194 -6.50 10.18 5.08
C LEU A 194 -6.08 10.47 6.54
N ARG A 195 -6.86 11.32 7.22
CA ARG A 195 -6.52 11.82 8.56
C ARG A 195 -6.41 10.72 9.60
N GLY A 196 -7.10 9.62 9.39
CA GLY A 196 -7.08 8.45 10.26
C GLY A 196 -6.07 7.37 9.85
N SER A 197 -5.10 7.64 8.99
CA SER A 197 -4.16 6.62 8.51
C SER A 197 -2.96 6.38 9.43
N GLY A 198 -2.71 7.26 10.41
CA GLY A 198 -1.58 7.12 11.34
C GLY A 198 -0.23 7.15 10.61
N SER A 199 -0.06 8.14 9.72
CA SER A 199 1.16 8.26 8.90
C SER A 199 2.16 9.24 9.53
N ASP A 200 2.46 9.03 10.79
CA ASP A 200 3.34 9.89 11.58
C ASP A 200 4.74 10.00 11.03
N SER A 201 5.47 11.02 11.45
CA SER A 201 6.91 11.12 11.23
C SER A 201 7.64 10.20 12.22
N VAL A 202 8.79 9.67 11.80
CA VAL A 202 9.67 8.83 12.63
C VAL A 202 11.05 9.46 12.70
N VAL A 203 11.65 9.44 13.89
CA VAL A 203 13.04 9.85 14.16
C VAL A 203 13.82 8.64 14.64
N VAL A 204 15.03 8.51 14.11
CA VAL A 204 16.05 7.54 14.54
C VAL A 204 17.33 8.32 14.83
N GLU A 205 17.90 8.16 16.01
CA GLU A 205 19.07 8.90 16.48
C GLU A 205 20.11 7.93 17.03
N ASP A 206 21.27 7.86 16.37
CA ASP A 206 22.43 7.04 16.74
C ASP A 206 22.14 5.55 16.97
N VAL A 207 21.16 4.99 16.25
CA VAL A 207 20.78 3.58 16.39
C VAL A 207 21.76 2.69 15.63
N LYS A 208 22.38 1.75 16.34
CA LYS A 208 23.27 0.74 15.75
C LYS A 208 22.45 -0.45 15.26
N ILE A 209 22.73 -0.87 14.02
CA ILE A 209 22.13 -2.06 13.43
C ILE A 209 23.21 -3.00 12.86
N PRO A 210 22.92 -4.32 12.79
CA PRO A 210 23.78 -5.27 12.09
C PRO A 210 23.91 -4.94 10.60
N ASP A 211 25.00 -5.37 9.95
CA ASP A 211 25.24 -5.17 8.53
C ASP A 211 24.07 -5.65 7.65
N GLY A 212 23.54 -6.84 7.95
CA GLY A 212 22.44 -7.44 7.21
C GLY A 212 21.09 -6.71 7.34
N HIS A 213 20.93 -5.74 8.25
CA HIS A 213 19.72 -4.94 8.38
C HIS A 213 19.67 -3.72 7.43
N LEU A 214 20.65 -3.61 6.54
CA LEU A 214 20.69 -2.67 5.42
C LEU A 214 20.79 -3.44 4.11
N ALA A 215 19.77 -3.32 3.25
CA ALA A 215 19.82 -3.80 1.88
C ALA A 215 20.26 -2.65 0.96
N ARG A 216 21.39 -2.83 0.25
CA ARG A 216 21.86 -1.86 -0.75
C ARG A 216 21.10 -2.06 -2.03
N VAL A 217 20.21 -1.16 -2.34
CA VAL A 217 19.34 -1.27 -3.51
C VAL A 217 18.94 0.13 -4.04
N ASP A 218 19.06 0.31 -5.33
CA ASP A 218 18.38 1.40 -6.04
C ASP A 218 16.99 0.91 -6.45
N MET A 219 15.98 1.32 -5.68
CA MET A 219 14.59 0.91 -5.89
C MET A 219 14.01 1.35 -7.24
N ARG A 220 14.62 2.36 -7.89
CA ARG A 220 14.14 2.90 -9.17
C ARG A 220 14.73 2.19 -10.38
N ASN A 221 15.95 1.64 -10.21
CA ASN A 221 16.71 1.01 -11.28
C ASN A 221 17.16 -0.40 -10.85
N LEU A 222 16.23 -1.20 -10.35
CA LEU A 222 16.52 -2.54 -9.89
C LEU A 222 16.89 -3.43 -11.07
N ASP A 223 18.16 -3.91 -11.09
CA ASP A 223 18.60 -4.93 -12.03
C ASP A 223 18.27 -6.32 -11.50
N LEU A 224 17.47 -7.07 -12.23
CA LEU A 224 17.04 -8.42 -11.88
C LEU A 224 17.77 -9.52 -12.69
N ALA A 225 18.88 -9.21 -13.37
CA ALA A 225 19.65 -10.20 -14.12
C ALA A 225 20.10 -11.38 -13.24
N GLU A 226 20.54 -11.08 -12.01
CA GLU A 226 20.94 -12.09 -11.01
C GLU A 226 19.77 -12.49 -10.07
N GLY A 227 18.56 -12.00 -10.32
CA GLY A 227 17.40 -12.15 -9.45
C GLY A 227 17.55 -11.43 -8.10
N THR A 228 16.59 -11.62 -7.21
CA THR A 228 16.59 -11.06 -5.85
C THR A 228 17.02 -12.09 -4.81
N PRO A 229 17.52 -11.68 -3.63
CA PRO A 229 17.72 -12.60 -2.50
C PRO A 229 16.47 -13.42 -2.20
N GLY A 230 15.31 -12.76 -2.15
CA GLY A 230 14.02 -13.41 -1.88
C GLY A 230 13.58 -14.38 -2.93
N GLY A 231 13.76 -14.04 -4.21
CA GLY A 231 13.46 -14.95 -5.33
C GLY A 231 14.25 -16.26 -5.22
N ARG A 232 15.55 -16.17 -4.93
CA ARG A 232 16.42 -17.34 -4.70
C ARG A 232 16.03 -18.14 -3.46
N LEU A 233 15.65 -17.44 -2.36
CA LEU A 233 15.35 -18.08 -1.07
C LEU A 233 13.99 -18.78 -1.05
N HIS A 234 12.97 -18.13 -1.60
CA HIS A 234 11.58 -18.58 -1.49
C HIS A 234 11.06 -19.28 -2.74
N GLY A 235 11.66 -19.04 -3.92
CA GLY A 235 11.17 -19.56 -5.19
C GLY A 235 9.77 -19.03 -5.56
N ASN A 236 9.34 -17.92 -4.97
CA ASN A 236 8.01 -17.35 -5.15
C ASN A 236 8.10 -16.04 -5.93
N PRO A 237 7.28 -15.85 -6.99
CA PRO A 237 7.29 -14.65 -7.82
C PRO A 237 6.99 -13.36 -7.04
N LEU A 238 6.28 -13.45 -5.93
CA LEU A 238 5.98 -12.30 -5.07
C LEU A 238 7.25 -11.59 -4.58
N TYR A 239 8.36 -12.32 -4.39
CA TYR A 239 9.63 -11.79 -3.88
C TYR A 239 10.72 -11.69 -4.95
N ALA A 240 10.34 -11.72 -6.23
CA ALA A 240 11.27 -11.73 -7.36
C ALA A 240 10.98 -10.65 -8.41
N GLY A 241 10.16 -9.65 -8.05
CA GLY A 241 9.70 -8.61 -9.00
C GLY A 241 10.33 -7.24 -8.77
N GLN A 242 9.89 -6.30 -9.57
CA GLN A 242 10.30 -4.89 -9.55
C GLN A 242 9.61 -4.10 -8.42
N THR A 243 10.27 -3.07 -7.92
CA THR A 243 9.82 -2.35 -6.71
C THR A 243 8.71 -1.34 -7.00
N ILE A 244 8.79 -0.58 -8.13
CA ILE A 244 7.89 0.55 -8.35
C ILE A 244 6.46 0.10 -8.69
N SER A 245 6.31 -0.91 -9.54
CA SER A 245 4.98 -1.50 -9.80
C SER A 245 4.41 -2.18 -8.56
N PHE A 246 5.23 -2.81 -7.71
CA PHE A 246 4.79 -3.36 -6.43
C PHE A 246 4.16 -2.27 -5.54
N PHE A 247 4.84 -1.12 -5.34
CA PHE A 247 4.29 0.00 -4.56
C PHE A 247 2.97 0.54 -5.11
N ASN A 248 2.75 0.49 -6.43
CA ASN A 248 1.46 0.86 -6.99
C ASN A 248 0.40 -0.22 -6.76
N CYS A 249 0.78 -1.50 -6.73
CA CYS A 249 -0.12 -2.58 -6.32
C CYS A 249 -0.55 -2.47 -4.85
N GLU A 250 0.22 -1.78 -4.00
CA GLU A 250 -0.17 -1.46 -2.63
C GLU A 250 -1.14 -0.28 -2.56
N LEU A 251 -0.87 0.82 -3.28
CA LEU A 251 -1.63 2.07 -3.12
C LEU A 251 -2.97 2.09 -3.85
N VAL A 252 -3.01 1.54 -5.07
CA VAL A 252 -4.21 1.59 -5.92
C VAL A 252 -5.42 0.84 -5.33
N PRO A 253 -5.26 -0.32 -4.66
CA PRO A 253 -6.38 -1.01 -4.00
C PRO A 253 -7.13 -0.13 -3.00
N ILE A 254 -6.43 0.76 -2.30
CA ILE A 254 -7.03 1.65 -1.29
C ILE A 254 -7.99 2.63 -1.97
N ILE A 255 -7.60 3.20 -3.09
CA ILE A 255 -8.41 4.18 -3.83
C ILE A 255 -9.55 3.51 -4.59
N VAL A 256 -9.35 2.31 -5.11
CA VAL A 256 -10.43 1.48 -5.66
C VAL A 256 -11.47 1.16 -4.56
N GLY A 257 -11.03 0.78 -3.36
CA GLY A 257 -11.91 0.58 -2.21
C GLY A 257 -12.67 1.85 -1.81
N CYS A 258 -11.99 3.02 -1.84
CA CYS A 258 -12.63 4.32 -1.61
C CYS A 258 -13.71 4.65 -2.66
N ALA A 259 -13.48 4.32 -3.94
CA ALA A 259 -14.49 4.50 -4.99
C ALA A 259 -15.74 3.67 -4.73
N TRP A 260 -15.58 2.41 -4.33
CA TRP A 260 -16.70 1.56 -3.92
C TRP A 260 -17.40 2.08 -2.66
N ALA A 261 -16.64 2.58 -1.65
CA ALA A 261 -17.20 3.20 -0.45
C ALA A 261 -18.06 4.43 -0.77
N ALA A 262 -17.57 5.28 -1.67
CA ALA A 262 -18.29 6.46 -2.14
C ALA A 262 -19.56 6.08 -2.93
N LEU A 263 -19.50 5.02 -3.72
CA LEU A 263 -20.67 4.51 -4.46
C LEU A 263 -21.71 3.93 -3.50
N ASP A 264 -21.31 3.17 -2.48
CA ASP A 264 -22.20 2.67 -1.41
C ASP A 264 -22.89 3.83 -0.68
N GLU A 265 -22.17 4.89 -0.38
CA GLU A 265 -22.74 6.08 0.28
C GLU A 265 -23.66 6.85 -0.65
N TYR A 266 -23.34 6.95 -1.95
CA TYR A 266 -24.23 7.56 -2.94
C TYR A 266 -25.52 6.76 -3.10
N GLU A 267 -25.47 5.44 -3.15
CA GLU A 267 -26.65 4.57 -3.14
C GLU A 267 -27.55 4.85 -1.92
N ARG A 268 -26.94 4.95 -0.72
CA ARG A 268 -27.67 5.33 0.50
C ARG A 268 -28.38 6.69 0.35
N ILE A 269 -27.66 7.68 -0.21
CA ILE A 269 -28.24 9.02 -0.46
C ILE A 269 -29.42 8.94 -1.46
N LEU A 270 -29.27 8.17 -2.54
CA LEU A 270 -30.31 8.02 -3.56
C LEU A 270 -31.57 7.34 -3.03
N THR A 271 -31.40 6.38 -2.12
CA THR A 271 -32.52 5.61 -1.54
C THR A 271 -33.22 6.32 -0.38
N THR A 272 -32.51 7.21 0.34
CA THR A 272 -33.05 7.87 1.54
C THR A 272 -33.49 9.30 1.32
N LYS A 273 -33.00 10.00 0.29
CA LYS A 273 -33.32 11.43 0.04
C LYS A 273 -34.22 11.60 -1.19
N GLN A 274 -35.00 12.69 -1.15
CA GLN A 274 -35.85 13.13 -2.26
C GLN A 274 -35.20 14.27 -3.06
N THR A 275 -35.78 14.59 -4.24
CA THR A 275 -35.42 15.77 -5.01
C THR A 275 -35.75 17.04 -4.22
N GLN A 276 -34.99 18.12 -4.45
CA GLN A 276 -35.19 19.41 -3.76
C GLN A 276 -36.25 20.30 -4.42
N ILE A 277 -36.55 20.03 -5.70
CA ILE A 277 -37.49 20.80 -6.53
C ILE A 277 -38.72 19.93 -6.82
N PRO A 278 -39.94 20.45 -6.66
CA PRO A 278 -41.17 19.73 -7.02
C PRO A 278 -41.22 19.32 -8.50
N PRO A 279 -41.86 18.18 -8.81
CA PRO A 279 -42.49 17.24 -7.89
C PRO A 279 -41.45 16.46 -7.07
N PHE A 280 -41.64 16.38 -5.72
CA PHE A 280 -40.76 15.62 -4.89
C PHE A 280 -40.87 14.12 -5.14
N ARG A 281 -39.75 13.47 -5.39
CA ARG A 281 -39.67 12.01 -5.65
C ARG A 281 -38.32 11.48 -5.13
N PRO A 282 -38.24 10.17 -4.83
CA PRO A 282 -36.97 9.55 -4.44
C PRO A 282 -35.88 9.83 -5.49
N ARG A 283 -34.68 10.20 -5.05
CA ARG A 283 -33.58 10.50 -5.98
C ARG A 283 -33.22 9.31 -6.86
N ARG A 284 -33.37 8.08 -6.38
CA ARG A 284 -33.15 6.85 -7.14
C ARG A 284 -34.01 6.71 -8.40
N ASP A 285 -35.16 7.41 -8.45
CA ASP A 285 -36.11 7.36 -9.56
C ASP A 285 -35.83 8.47 -10.60
N VAL A 286 -34.77 9.24 -10.44
CA VAL A 286 -34.36 10.32 -11.35
C VAL A 286 -33.28 9.83 -12.31
N ALA A 287 -33.55 9.93 -13.61
CA ALA A 287 -32.69 9.42 -14.67
C ALA A 287 -31.24 9.94 -14.60
N GLU A 288 -31.03 11.19 -14.17
CA GLU A 288 -29.69 11.77 -14.02
C GLU A 288 -28.89 11.08 -12.92
N HIS A 289 -29.50 10.81 -11.77
CA HIS A 289 -28.88 10.06 -10.68
C HIS A 289 -28.59 8.61 -11.08
N GLN A 290 -29.52 7.94 -11.79
CA GLN A 290 -29.34 6.59 -12.31
C GLN A 290 -28.17 6.53 -13.29
N ARG A 291 -28.06 7.52 -14.20
CA ARG A 291 -26.93 7.63 -15.15
C ARG A 291 -25.60 7.81 -14.39
N THR A 292 -25.53 8.72 -13.43
CA THR A 292 -24.32 8.95 -12.62
C THR A 292 -23.92 7.68 -11.89
N PHE A 293 -24.88 6.99 -11.24
CA PHE A 293 -24.60 5.74 -10.52
C PHE A 293 -24.02 4.68 -11.48
N GLY A 294 -24.62 4.47 -12.63
CA GLY A 294 -24.16 3.49 -13.62
C GLY A 294 -22.77 3.80 -14.18
N LEU A 295 -22.48 5.08 -14.49
CA LEU A 295 -21.16 5.51 -14.97
C LEU A 295 -20.08 5.31 -13.89
N VAL A 296 -20.37 5.67 -12.64
CA VAL A 296 -19.42 5.53 -11.53
C VAL A 296 -19.20 4.06 -11.19
N TRP A 297 -20.25 3.23 -11.21
CA TRP A 297 -20.10 1.79 -11.05
C TRP A 297 -19.15 1.21 -12.10
N ALA A 298 -19.32 1.60 -13.37
CA ALA A 298 -18.47 1.13 -14.46
C ALA A 298 -17.00 1.58 -14.30
N LEU A 299 -16.77 2.82 -13.83
CA LEU A 299 -15.41 3.31 -13.54
C LEU A 299 -14.75 2.53 -12.41
N ALA A 300 -15.46 2.27 -11.30
CA ALA A 300 -14.94 1.52 -10.17
C ALA A 300 -14.64 0.06 -10.55
N ASP A 301 -15.54 -0.59 -11.31
CA ASP A 301 -15.33 -1.96 -11.80
C ASP A 301 -14.13 -2.04 -12.76
N ALA A 302 -14.03 -1.10 -13.71
CA ALA A 302 -12.90 -1.05 -14.64
C ALA A 302 -11.57 -0.84 -13.90
N ALA A 303 -11.51 0.10 -12.95
CA ALA A 303 -10.33 0.35 -12.14
C ALA A 303 -9.90 -0.90 -11.34
N GLN A 304 -10.86 -1.60 -10.74
CA GLN A 304 -10.59 -2.85 -10.02
C GLN A 304 -10.09 -3.96 -10.94
N ARG A 305 -10.68 -4.13 -12.13
CA ARG A 305 -10.22 -5.13 -13.11
C ARG A 305 -8.79 -4.86 -13.58
N ILE A 306 -8.45 -3.60 -13.86
CA ILE A 306 -7.10 -3.18 -14.23
C ILE A 306 -6.13 -3.50 -13.09
N LEU A 307 -6.45 -3.12 -11.85
CA LEU A 307 -5.64 -3.41 -10.68
C LEU A 307 -5.34 -4.91 -10.56
N LEU A 308 -6.37 -5.76 -10.58
CA LEU A 308 -6.21 -7.20 -10.40
C LEU A 308 -5.44 -7.85 -11.56
N SER A 309 -5.65 -7.39 -12.80
CA SER A 309 -4.87 -7.84 -13.95
C SER A 309 -3.39 -7.45 -13.83
N CYS A 310 -3.08 -6.25 -13.34
CA CYS A 310 -1.70 -5.82 -13.12
C CYS A 310 -1.01 -6.61 -12.00
N CYS A 311 -1.74 -7.02 -10.95
CA CYS A 311 -1.21 -7.92 -9.92
C CYS A 311 -0.83 -9.29 -10.51
N ASP A 312 -1.67 -9.84 -11.39
CA ASP A 312 -1.39 -11.11 -12.09
C ASP A 312 -0.20 -10.97 -13.03
N ASP A 313 -0.13 -9.87 -13.81
CA ASP A 313 0.98 -9.60 -14.73
C ASP A 313 2.31 -9.44 -13.96
N TYR A 314 2.30 -8.77 -12.80
CA TYR A 314 3.47 -8.63 -11.92
C TYR A 314 4.05 -10.00 -11.56
N GLU A 315 3.22 -10.89 -11.02
CA GLU A 315 3.68 -12.23 -10.66
C GLU A 315 4.06 -13.08 -11.88
N ALA A 316 3.40 -12.88 -13.02
CA ALA A 316 3.74 -13.60 -14.26
C ALA A 316 5.14 -13.21 -14.77
N TYR A 317 5.47 -11.91 -14.76
CA TYR A 317 6.81 -11.45 -15.17
C TYR A 317 7.89 -11.93 -14.20
N ALA A 318 7.66 -11.84 -12.90
CA ALA A 318 8.58 -12.34 -11.89
C ALA A 318 8.77 -13.87 -11.98
N ARG A 319 7.70 -14.63 -12.21
CA ARG A 319 7.73 -16.09 -12.39
C ARG A 319 8.54 -16.48 -13.62
N ARG A 320 8.40 -15.76 -14.72
CA ARG A 320 9.18 -15.99 -15.94
C ARG A 320 10.68 -15.91 -15.66
N GLY A 321 11.14 -14.87 -14.92
CA GLY A 321 12.55 -14.74 -14.52
C GLY A 321 13.02 -15.88 -13.62
N LEU A 322 12.21 -16.26 -12.60
CA LEU A 322 12.52 -17.40 -11.73
C LEU A 322 12.67 -18.75 -12.47
N GLN A 323 11.99 -18.91 -13.59
CA GLN A 323 12.05 -20.11 -14.44
C GLN A 323 13.17 -20.07 -15.48
N GLY A 324 14.09 -19.11 -15.41
CA GLY A 324 15.23 -18.96 -16.32
C GLY A 324 14.89 -18.31 -17.66
N GLY A 325 13.71 -17.67 -17.77
CA GLY A 325 13.35 -16.80 -18.90
C GLY A 325 13.88 -15.37 -18.71
N GLU A 326 13.46 -14.47 -19.60
CA GLU A 326 13.81 -13.04 -19.51
C GLU A 326 13.43 -12.45 -18.15
N PRO A 327 14.34 -11.75 -17.46
CA PRO A 327 14.04 -11.08 -16.20
C PRO A 327 12.88 -10.10 -16.33
N PHE A 328 12.21 -9.81 -15.22
CA PHE A 328 11.19 -8.75 -15.16
C PHE A 328 11.86 -7.40 -15.44
N SER A 329 11.63 -6.84 -16.62
CA SER A 329 12.34 -5.68 -17.14
C SER A 329 11.80 -4.35 -16.55
N LEU A 330 12.65 -3.31 -16.54
CA LEU A 330 12.23 -1.95 -16.19
C LEU A 330 11.11 -1.41 -17.11
N LYS A 331 11.10 -1.82 -18.38
CA LYS A 331 10.01 -1.46 -19.31
C LYS A 331 8.66 -2.04 -18.87
N GLU A 332 8.64 -3.27 -18.43
CA GLU A 332 7.41 -3.92 -17.89
C GLU A 332 7.00 -3.29 -16.58
N ASP A 333 7.95 -2.96 -15.69
CA ASP A 333 7.70 -2.25 -14.44
C ASP A 333 7.04 -0.88 -14.68
N GLN A 334 7.59 -0.09 -15.59
CA GLN A 334 7.01 1.21 -15.96
C GLN A 334 5.62 1.06 -16.59
N ARG A 335 5.42 0.07 -17.46
CA ARG A 335 4.11 -0.21 -18.06
C ARG A 335 3.07 -0.52 -16.98
N LEU A 336 3.35 -1.44 -16.07
CA LEU A 336 2.45 -1.76 -14.95
C LEU A 336 2.20 -0.54 -14.07
N SER A 337 3.27 0.19 -13.73
CA SER A 337 3.18 1.38 -12.87
C SER A 337 2.26 2.46 -13.44
N VAL A 338 2.37 2.76 -14.74
CA VAL A 338 1.51 3.77 -15.39
C VAL A 338 0.08 3.26 -15.50
N THR A 339 -0.12 1.99 -15.85
CA THR A 339 -1.45 1.37 -15.96
C THR A 339 -2.17 1.36 -14.60
N LEU A 340 -1.47 1.02 -13.52
CA LEU A 340 -2.01 1.07 -12.15
C LEU A 340 -2.38 2.51 -11.73
N ARG A 341 -1.54 3.49 -12.06
CA ARG A 341 -1.85 4.90 -11.77
C ARG A 341 -3.10 5.36 -12.51
N GLU A 342 -3.29 4.95 -13.77
CA GLU A 342 -4.53 5.23 -14.50
C GLU A 342 -5.75 4.64 -13.79
N ALA A 343 -5.67 3.39 -13.30
CA ALA A 343 -6.72 2.80 -12.49
C ALA A 343 -7.01 3.62 -11.22
N GLY A 344 -5.97 4.11 -10.54
CA GLY A 344 -6.10 5.03 -9.39
C GLY A 344 -6.79 6.35 -9.76
N GLN A 345 -6.46 6.95 -10.92
CA GLN A 345 -7.13 8.17 -11.42
C GLN A 345 -8.61 7.90 -11.76
N MET A 346 -8.92 6.76 -12.38
CA MET A 346 -10.31 6.35 -12.66
C MET A 346 -11.11 6.21 -11.34
N ALA A 347 -10.54 5.57 -10.34
CA ALA A 347 -11.17 5.42 -9.03
C ALA A 347 -11.37 6.77 -8.32
N ALA A 348 -10.37 7.66 -8.34
CA ALA A 348 -10.49 9.01 -7.79
C ALA A 348 -11.57 9.82 -8.50
N ARG A 349 -11.62 9.77 -9.83
CA ARG A 349 -12.68 10.40 -10.63
C ARG A 349 -14.08 9.87 -10.29
N ALA A 350 -14.21 8.58 -10.03
CA ALA A 350 -15.46 7.98 -9.58
C ALA A 350 -15.98 8.63 -8.29
N VAL A 351 -15.09 8.84 -7.30
CA VAL A 351 -15.42 9.53 -6.04
C VAL A 351 -15.84 10.99 -6.31
N GLU A 352 -15.09 11.73 -7.11
CA GLU A 352 -15.39 13.13 -7.44
C GLU A 352 -16.77 13.27 -8.13
N MET A 353 -17.10 12.36 -9.03
CA MET A 353 -18.39 12.36 -9.73
C MET A 353 -19.57 12.17 -8.76
N VAL A 354 -19.51 11.18 -7.88
CA VAL A 354 -20.61 10.96 -6.91
C VAL A 354 -20.65 12.04 -5.82
N ALA A 355 -19.51 12.58 -5.39
CA ALA A 355 -19.46 13.70 -4.46
C ALA A 355 -20.19 14.92 -5.04
N SER A 356 -19.88 15.27 -6.30
CA SER A 356 -20.54 16.38 -7.00
C SER A 356 -22.06 16.17 -7.17
N ALA A 357 -22.51 14.92 -7.35
CA ALA A 357 -23.93 14.58 -7.53
C ALA A 357 -24.69 14.39 -6.21
N SER A 358 -24.02 14.32 -5.07
CA SER A 358 -24.63 14.03 -3.77
C SER A 358 -25.35 15.24 -3.15
N GLY A 359 -24.97 16.44 -3.56
CA GLY A 359 -25.46 17.72 -3.01
C GLY A 359 -24.66 18.19 -1.78
N SER A 360 -24.72 19.50 -1.50
CA SER A 360 -23.89 20.18 -0.49
C SER A 360 -24.01 19.60 0.91
N SER A 361 -25.20 19.10 1.30
CA SER A 361 -25.38 18.48 2.62
C SER A 361 -24.57 17.19 2.83
N ALA A 362 -24.19 16.49 1.77
CA ALA A 362 -23.34 15.30 1.85
C ALA A 362 -21.85 15.64 1.95
N LEU A 363 -21.51 16.92 1.72
CA LEU A 363 -20.16 17.46 1.81
C LEU A 363 -19.94 18.33 3.06
N ALA A 364 -20.89 18.30 3.99
CA ALA A 364 -20.72 18.94 5.30
C ALA A 364 -19.63 18.22 6.11
N ASP A 365 -19.07 18.93 7.10
CA ASP A 365 -18.07 18.35 7.99
C ASP A 365 -18.66 17.15 8.77
N GLY A 366 -17.88 16.09 8.90
CA GLY A 366 -18.29 14.81 9.48
C GLY A 366 -19.02 13.86 8.53
N GLU A 367 -19.48 14.31 7.36
CA GLU A 367 -20.16 13.43 6.39
C GLU A 367 -19.15 12.50 5.67
N ARG A 368 -19.57 11.25 5.42
CA ARG A 368 -18.70 10.23 4.80
C ARG A 368 -18.29 10.61 3.38
N MET A 369 -19.20 11.16 2.57
CA MET A 369 -18.89 11.57 1.20
C MET A 369 -17.81 12.66 1.17
N GLN A 370 -17.86 13.62 2.10
CA GLN A 370 -16.83 14.65 2.26
C GLN A 370 -15.48 14.01 2.60
N ARG A 371 -15.45 13.01 3.48
CA ARG A 371 -14.24 12.29 3.87
C ARG A 371 -13.62 11.58 2.66
N TYR A 372 -14.41 10.83 1.88
CA TYR A 372 -13.92 10.15 0.68
C TYR A 372 -13.35 11.12 -0.36
N LEU A 373 -14.00 12.28 -0.55
CA LEU A 373 -13.51 13.32 -1.45
C LEU A 373 -12.15 13.89 -0.99
N ARG A 374 -11.99 14.14 0.31
CA ARG A 374 -10.72 14.60 0.89
C ARG A 374 -9.61 13.54 0.77
N ASP A 375 -9.95 12.27 0.98
CA ASP A 375 -9.01 11.15 0.92
C ASP A 375 -8.44 11.00 -0.49
N VAL A 376 -9.27 11.04 -1.54
CA VAL A 376 -8.77 10.97 -2.93
C VAL A 376 -8.03 12.24 -3.34
N ALA A 377 -8.40 13.41 -2.82
CA ALA A 377 -7.67 14.64 -3.08
C ALA A 377 -6.24 14.59 -2.52
N LEU A 378 -6.06 14.04 -1.31
CA LEU A 378 -4.73 13.82 -0.74
C LEU A 378 -3.95 12.74 -1.52
N TYR A 379 -4.59 11.61 -1.86
CA TYR A 379 -3.94 10.56 -2.66
C TYR A 379 -3.31 11.12 -3.94
N LYS A 380 -4.00 12.01 -4.65
CA LYS A 380 -3.49 12.61 -5.90
C LYS A 380 -2.18 13.39 -5.72
N THR A 381 -1.84 13.80 -4.50
CA THR A 381 -0.57 14.48 -4.20
C THR A 381 0.57 13.51 -3.84
N HIS A 382 0.26 12.22 -3.62
CA HIS A 382 1.26 11.22 -3.29
C HIS A 382 2.22 10.99 -4.47
N ILE A 383 3.52 10.83 -4.17
CA ILE A 383 4.56 10.67 -5.21
C ILE A 383 4.25 9.53 -6.19
N ASN A 384 3.76 8.39 -5.70
CA ASN A 384 3.38 7.26 -6.54
C ASN A 384 2.08 7.47 -7.33
N ALA A 385 1.31 8.53 -7.06
CA ALA A 385 0.14 8.93 -7.83
C ALA A 385 0.46 9.98 -8.91
N GLN A 386 1.71 10.48 -8.97
CA GLN A 386 2.16 11.47 -9.96
C GLN A 386 2.19 10.85 -11.37
N HIS A 387 1.06 10.89 -12.05
CA HIS A 387 0.83 10.21 -13.33
C HIS A 387 1.70 10.77 -14.46
N GLY A 388 1.81 12.10 -14.58
CA GLY A 388 2.49 12.76 -15.70
C GLY A 388 3.97 12.37 -15.83
N PHE A 389 4.72 12.39 -14.74
CA PHE A 389 6.13 12.03 -14.73
C PHE A 389 6.38 10.60 -15.24
N HIS A 390 5.63 9.63 -14.70
CA HIS A 390 5.79 8.23 -15.09
C HIS A 390 5.28 7.92 -16.49
N ALA A 391 4.24 8.63 -16.95
CA ALA A 391 3.76 8.52 -18.33
C ALA A 391 4.82 9.03 -19.34
N THR A 392 5.54 10.12 -18.99
CA THR A 392 6.66 10.61 -19.79
C THR A 392 7.76 9.57 -19.93
N ASN A 393 8.16 8.93 -18.83
CA ASN A 393 9.20 7.90 -18.83
C ASN A 393 8.77 6.67 -19.65
N LEU A 394 7.53 6.20 -19.48
CA LEU A 394 7.00 5.11 -20.31
C LEU A 394 6.98 5.50 -21.79
N GLY A 395 6.55 6.72 -22.13
CA GLY A 395 6.53 7.23 -23.49
C GLY A 395 7.93 7.23 -24.11
N ALA A 396 8.95 7.71 -23.37
CA ALA A 396 10.34 7.69 -23.82
C ALA A 396 10.82 6.27 -24.14
N VAL A 397 10.58 5.32 -23.22
CA VAL A 397 10.95 3.90 -23.42
C VAL A 397 10.25 3.30 -24.63
N LEU A 398 8.95 3.54 -24.81
CA LEU A 398 8.18 2.99 -25.95
C LEU A 398 8.61 3.57 -27.29
N LEU A 399 9.07 4.83 -27.31
CA LEU A 399 9.57 5.53 -28.49
C LEU A 399 11.07 5.29 -28.75
N GLY A 400 11.78 4.55 -27.87
CA GLY A 400 13.20 4.32 -27.97
C GLY A 400 14.06 5.54 -27.66
N ALA A 401 13.54 6.49 -26.88
CA ALA A 401 14.25 7.67 -26.41
C ALA A 401 14.89 7.42 -25.03
N GLU A 402 15.86 8.24 -24.65
CA GLU A 402 16.46 8.20 -23.32
C GLU A 402 15.43 8.67 -22.27
N VAL A 403 15.38 7.96 -21.14
CA VAL A 403 14.57 8.37 -19.97
C VAL A 403 15.31 9.49 -19.26
N THR A 404 14.74 10.68 -19.27
CA THR A 404 15.27 11.81 -18.47
C THR A 404 14.79 11.62 -17.03
N ALA A 405 15.75 11.42 -16.14
CA ALA A 405 15.52 11.19 -14.71
C ALA A 405 14.78 12.36 -14.00
#